data_68da185f797f5274cc8746c472d8146f
#
_entry.id   68da185f797f5274cc8746c472d8146f
#
_cell.length_a   1.000
_cell.length_b   1.000
_cell.length_c   1.000
_cell.angle_alpha   90.00
_cell.angle_beta   90.00
_cell.angle_gamma   90.00
#
_symmetry.space_group_name_H-M   'P 1'
#
loop_
_entity.id
_entity.type
_entity.pdbx_description
1 polymer ?
#
loop_
_entity_poly.entity_id
_entity_poly.type
_entity_poly.pdbx_seq_one_letter_code
_entity_poly.pdbx_strand_id
1 'polypeptide(L)'
;SAIVVMSKNEPGQLVAARLGHAGAVVIGLGEGENFIASDTLALLAHTRRVMYLEDGDVATVTAESVTIVDRDGQPIERPVATLSGDPVLAAKQGYRHFMLKEIYEQPQSLTDALRGRVDLSQDQVTLSDLAGVEPVLPHLRRLHAVACGTAWHACLMAKFMIEDIARLPVEVDYGSEFRYRNPLLEPGSVVLVISQSGE
;
A
#
# COMPACT_ATOMS: atom_id res chain seq x y z
N SER A 1 -9.46 6.82 4.54
CA SER A 1 -9.91 5.65 5.33
C SER A 1 -10.81 4.77 4.47
N ALA A 2 -10.64 3.45 4.56
CA ALA A 2 -11.54 2.46 4.00
C ALA A 2 -12.21 1.73 5.18
N ILE A 3 -13.55 1.68 5.18
CA ILE A 3 -14.33 1.14 6.30
C ILE A 3 -15.42 0.25 5.73
N VAL A 4 -15.63 -0.91 6.39
CA VAL A 4 -16.80 -1.78 6.15
C VAL A 4 -17.50 -1.99 7.48
N VAL A 5 -18.80 -1.78 7.49
CA VAL A 5 -19.66 -1.87 8.68
C VAL A 5 -20.77 -2.88 8.45
N MET A 6 -21.02 -3.69 9.45
CA MET A 6 -22.17 -4.58 9.55
C MET A 6 -22.98 -4.25 10.81
N SER A 7 -24.29 -4.15 10.69
CA SER A 7 -25.19 -3.88 11.82
C SER A 7 -25.96 -5.14 12.23
N LYS A 8 -26.03 -5.41 13.53
CA LYS A 8 -26.88 -6.48 14.07
C LYS A 8 -28.37 -6.24 13.77
N ASN A 9 -28.77 -4.98 13.65
CA ASN A 9 -30.17 -4.61 13.40
C ASN A 9 -30.55 -4.77 11.93
N GLU A 10 -29.56 -4.84 11.03
CA GLU A 10 -29.74 -5.01 9.58
C GLU A 10 -28.76 -6.06 9.05
N PRO A 11 -28.96 -7.35 9.40
CA PRO A 11 -27.96 -8.39 9.14
C PRO A 11 -27.84 -8.76 7.66
N GLY A 12 -28.78 -8.29 6.80
CA GLY A 12 -28.78 -8.57 5.36
C GLY A 12 -27.96 -7.58 4.52
N GLN A 13 -27.30 -6.60 5.15
CA GLN A 13 -26.52 -5.60 4.41
C GLN A 13 -25.18 -5.29 5.05
N LEU A 14 -24.24 -4.90 4.19
CA LEU A 14 -22.97 -4.29 4.55
C LEU A 14 -22.92 -2.86 4.02
N VAL A 15 -22.31 -1.97 4.76
CA VAL A 15 -22.03 -0.61 4.29
C VAL A 15 -20.52 -0.43 4.18
N ALA A 16 -20.06 -0.06 3.00
CA ALA A 16 -18.65 0.23 2.73
C ALA A 16 -18.46 1.69 2.38
N ALA A 17 -17.43 2.32 2.91
CA ALA A 17 -17.08 3.70 2.58
C ALA A 17 -15.59 3.84 2.29
N ARG A 18 -15.26 4.68 1.29
CA ARG A 18 -13.89 5.09 0.98
C ARG A 18 -13.75 6.59 1.12
N LEU A 19 -12.79 7.03 1.95
CA LEU A 19 -12.51 8.45 2.22
C LEU A 19 -11.01 8.72 2.14
N GLY A 20 -10.63 9.65 1.27
CA GLY A 20 -9.25 10.04 1.04
C GLY A 20 -8.45 8.95 0.34
N HIS A 21 -7.13 9.00 0.48
CA HIS A 21 -6.19 8.15 -0.25
C HIS A 21 -5.87 6.81 0.43
N ALA A 22 -6.58 6.42 1.47
CA ALA A 22 -6.27 5.20 2.23
C ALA A 22 -7.05 4.00 1.68
N GLY A 23 -6.33 3.11 1.03
CA GLY A 23 -6.80 1.79 0.64
C GLY A 23 -7.83 1.77 -0.51
N ALA A 24 -7.87 0.69 -1.23
CA ALA A 24 -8.95 0.41 -2.18
C ALA A 24 -10.16 -0.22 -1.46
N VAL A 25 -11.36 0.05 -1.96
CA VAL A 25 -12.56 -0.73 -1.65
C VAL A 25 -13.13 -1.22 -2.96
N VAL A 26 -13.15 -2.53 -3.12
CA VAL A 26 -13.62 -3.21 -4.32
C VAL A 26 -14.85 -4.04 -3.98
N ILE A 27 -15.91 -3.87 -4.75
CA ILE A 27 -17.14 -4.65 -4.62
C ILE A 27 -17.15 -5.71 -5.72
N GLY A 28 -17.22 -6.97 -5.34
CA GLY A 28 -17.40 -8.10 -6.25
C GLY A 28 -18.88 -8.41 -6.44
N LEU A 29 -19.33 -8.53 -7.69
CA LEU A 29 -20.71 -8.85 -8.04
C LEU A 29 -20.82 -10.34 -8.36
N GLY A 30 -21.49 -11.09 -7.49
CA GLY A 30 -21.79 -12.50 -7.66
C GLY A 30 -23.22 -12.77 -8.11
N GLU A 31 -23.63 -14.03 -8.05
CA GLU A 31 -25.01 -14.48 -8.29
C GLU A 31 -25.65 -14.83 -6.94
N GLY A 32 -26.59 -13.99 -6.48
CA GLY A 32 -27.22 -14.15 -5.16
C GLY A 32 -26.28 -13.83 -3.98
N GLU A 33 -25.14 -13.25 -4.25
CA GLU A 33 -24.18 -12.80 -3.24
C GLU A 33 -23.28 -11.70 -3.82
N ASN A 34 -22.84 -10.79 -2.97
CA ASN A 34 -21.88 -9.76 -3.31
C ASN A 34 -20.78 -9.70 -2.25
N PHE A 35 -19.62 -9.23 -2.64
CA PHE A 35 -18.40 -9.28 -1.84
C PHE A 35 -17.80 -7.89 -1.69
N ILE A 36 -17.09 -7.65 -0.58
CA ILE A 36 -16.29 -6.43 -0.37
C ILE A 36 -14.88 -6.85 0.00
N ALA A 37 -13.89 -6.27 -0.68
CA ALA A 37 -12.48 -6.52 -0.40
C ALA A 37 -11.64 -5.26 -0.61
N SER A 38 -10.43 -5.26 -0.06
CA SER A 38 -9.43 -4.22 -0.34
C SER A 38 -8.60 -4.51 -1.59
N ASP A 39 -8.67 -5.74 -2.13
CA ASP A 39 -7.91 -6.18 -3.30
C ASP A 39 -8.73 -7.13 -4.16
N THR A 40 -8.64 -6.98 -5.48
CA THR A 40 -9.32 -7.84 -6.48
C THR A 40 -8.90 -9.30 -6.39
N LEU A 41 -7.67 -9.59 -5.98
CA LEU A 41 -7.17 -10.95 -5.84
C LEU A 41 -8.01 -11.77 -4.84
N ALA A 42 -8.52 -11.13 -3.79
CA ALA A 42 -9.39 -11.78 -2.82
C ALA A 42 -10.76 -12.19 -3.41
N LEU A 43 -11.19 -11.54 -4.48
CA LEU A 43 -12.50 -11.74 -5.10
C LEU A 43 -12.50 -12.77 -6.23
N LEU A 44 -11.34 -13.05 -6.82
CA LEU A 44 -11.20 -13.85 -8.05
C LEU A 44 -11.71 -15.30 -7.93
N ALA A 45 -11.71 -15.87 -6.71
CA ALA A 45 -12.27 -17.19 -6.45
C ALA A 45 -13.81 -17.21 -6.49
N HIS A 46 -14.46 -16.04 -6.39
CA HIS A 46 -15.90 -15.87 -6.25
C HIS A 46 -16.53 -15.18 -7.45
N THR A 47 -15.91 -14.11 -7.94
CA THR A 47 -16.43 -13.35 -9.09
C THR A 47 -15.31 -12.65 -9.85
N ARG A 48 -15.58 -12.36 -11.12
CA ARG A 48 -14.71 -11.54 -11.99
C ARG A 48 -15.30 -10.16 -12.28
N ARG A 49 -16.54 -9.93 -11.89
CA ARG A 49 -17.23 -8.65 -12.08
C ARG A 49 -17.02 -7.80 -10.84
N VAL A 50 -16.36 -6.66 -11.01
CA VAL A 50 -16.00 -5.80 -9.88
C VAL A 50 -16.36 -4.35 -10.13
N MET A 51 -16.65 -3.62 -9.07
CA MET A 51 -16.75 -2.16 -9.04
C MET A 51 -15.75 -1.61 -8.04
N TYR A 52 -15.11 -0.50 -8.38
CA TYR A 52 -14.18 0.22 -7.49
C TYR A 52 -14.89 1.44 -6.90
N LEU A 53 -14.84 1.58 -5.58
CA LEU A 53 -15.28 2.82 -4.94
C LEU A 53 -14.20 3.90 -5.12
N GLU A 54 -14.64 5.11 -5.40
CA GLU A 54 -13.80 6.30 -5.45
C GLU A 54 -13.83 7.08 -4.12
N ASP A 55 -13.04 8.14 -4.03
CA ASP A 55 -13.00 8.98 -2.83
C ASP A 55 -14.35 9.65 -2.57
N GLY A 56 -14.89 9.43 -1.39
CA GLY A 56 -16.18 9.95 -0.95
C GLY A 56 -17.37 9.02 -1.19
N ASP A 57 -17.14 7.87 -1.83
CA ASP A 57 -18.21 6.90 -2.08
C ASP A 57 -18.62 6.17 -0.81
N VAL A 58 -19.93 5.97 -0.68
CA VAL A 58 -20.54 5.08 0.32
C VAL A 58 -21.44 4.09 -0.41
N ALA A 59 -21.14 2.80 -0.26
CA ALA A 59 -21.90 1.73 -0.88
C ALA A 59 -22.69 0.95 0.16
N THR A 60 -23.96 0.67 -0.12
CA THR A 60 -24.79 -0.31 0.58
C THR A 60 -24.84 -1.57 -0.28
N VAL A 61 -24.39 -2.67 0.27
CA VAL A 61 -24.23 -3.96 -0.41
C VAL A 61 -25.10 -5.01 0.25
N THR A 62 -26.02 -5.59 -0.50
CA THR A 62 -26.84 -6.74 -0.10
C THR A 62 -26.48 -7.96 -0.95
N ALA A 63 -27.10 -9.09 -0.73
CA ALA A 63 -26.93 -10.27 -1.57
C ALA A 63 -27.36 -10.01 -3.03
N GLU A 64 -28.40 -9.20 -3.24
CA GLU A 64 -29.03 -9.00 -4.55
C GLU A 64 -28.64 -7.67 -5.22
N SER A 65 -28.17 -6.68 -4.44
CA SER A 65 -27.99 -5.31 -4.95
C SER A 65 -26.81 -4.59 -4.36
N VAL A 66 -26.32 -3.63 -5.13
CA VAL A 66 -25.32 -2.65 -4.72
C VAL A 66 -25.85 -1.26 -5.07
N THR A 67 -25.93 -0.38 -4.09
CA THR A 67 -26.27 1.03 -4.29
C THR A 67 -25.12 1.89 -3.78
N ILE A 68 -24.75 2.90 -4.55
CA ILE A 68 -23.64 3.79 -4.21
C ILE A 68 -24.15 5.22 -4.16
N VAL A 69 -23.74 5.94 -3.15
CA VAL A 69 -23.96 7.39 -3.03
C VAL A 69 -22.63 8.10 -2.91
N ASP A 70 -22.58 9.33 -3.39
CA ASP A 70 -21.43 10.21 -3.23
C ASP A 70 -21.39 10.84 -1.83
N ARG A 71 -20.43 11.74 -1.62
CA ARG A 71 -20.22 12.46 -0.36
C ARG A 71 -21.42 13.33 0.07
N ASP A 72 -22.23 13.76 -0.90
CA ASP A 72 -23.43 14.59 -0.67
C ASP A 72 -24.69 13.72 -0.53
N GLY A 73 -24.54 12.40 -0.55
CA GLY A 73 -25.64 11.44 -0.43
C GLY A 73 -26.45 11.26 -1.72
N GLN A 74 -25.93 11.73 -2.86
CA GLN A 74 -26.61 11.58 -4.15
C GLN A 74 -26.29 10.19 -4.75
N PRO A 75 -27.29 9.48 -5.30
CA PRO A 75 -27.05 8.20 -5.97
C PRO A 75 -26.12 8.38 -7.18
N ILE A 76 -25.13 7.51 -7.28
CA ILE A 76 -24.17 7.48 -8.38
C ILE A 76 -24.00 6.05 -8.88
N GLU A 77 -23.55 5.92 -10.12
CA GLU A 77 -23.17 4.65 -10.73
C GLU A 77 -21.66 4.56 -10.90
N ARG A 78 -21.09 3.38 -10.63
CA ARG A 78 -19.70 3.07 -10.91
C ARG A 78 -19.61 1.99 -11.98
N PRO A 79 -18.64 2.09 -12.91
CA PRO A 79 -18.51 1.12 -13.98
C PRO A 79 -18.17 -0.26 -13.42
N VAL A 80 -18.81 -1.29 -14.00
CA VAL A 80 -18.45 -2.68 -13.73
C VAL A 80 -17.30 -3.08 -14.62
N ALA A 81 -16.17 -3.41 -14.02
CA ALA A 81 -15.01 -3.97 -14.71
C ALA A 81 -15.07 -5.51 -14.67
N THR A 82 -14.60 -6.14 -15.73
CA THR A 82 -14.44 -7.60 -15.79
C THR A 82 -12.97 -7.96 -15.75
N LEU A 83 -12.56 -8.69 -14.71
CA LEU A 83 -11.18 -9.16 -14.53
C LEU A 83 -10.91 -10.29 -15.52
N SER A 84 -9.88 -10.13 -16.37
CA SER A 84 -9.48 -11.11 -17.38
C SER A 84 -8.39 -12.06 -16.87
N GLY A 85 -8.40 -13.32 -17.33
CA GLY A 85 -7.40 -14.35 -17.00
C GLY A 85 -7.59 -15.02 -15.64
N ASP A 86 -6.63 -15.82 -15.23
CA ASP A 86 -6.46 -16.28 -13.85
C ASP A 86 -5.17 -15.66 -13.28
N PRO A 87 -5.26 -14.39 -12.81
CA PRO A 87 -4.08 -13.67 -12.35
C PRO A 87 -3.49 -14.29 -11.09
N VAL A 88 -4.25 -15.08 -10.32
CA VAL A 88 -3.75 -15.73 -9.10
C VAL A 88 -2.78 -16.87 -9.46
N LEU A 89 -3.15 -17.73 -10.41
CA LEU A 89 -2.27 -18.79 -10.87
C LEU A 89 -1.06 -18.23 -11.61
N ALA A 90 -1.27 -17.24 -12.47
CA ALA A 90 -0.19 -16.58 -13.19
C ALA A 90 0.77 -15.84 -12.23
N ALA A 91 0.22 -15.14 -11.24
CA ALA A 91 1.03 -14.42 -10.26
C ALA A 91 1.80 -15.35 -9.31
N LYS A 92 1.27 -16.53 -8.97
CA LYS A 92 1.95 -17.52 -8.11
C LYS A 92 3.10 -18.25 -8.80
N GLN A 93 3.14 -18.30 -10.12
CA GLN A 93 4.21 -18.96 -10.89
C GLN A 93 4.56 -20.39 -10.41
N GLY A 94 3.54 -21.16 -10.03
CA GLY A 94 3.69 -22.53 -9.54
C GLY A 94 3.96 -22.68 -8.02
N TYR A 95 4.17 -21.60 -7.30
CA TYR A 95 4.29 -21.65 -5.84
C TYR A 95 2.92 -21.85 -5.16
N ARG A 96 2.89 -22.59 -4.06
CA ARG A 96 1.67 -22.84 -3.30
C ARG A 96 1.11 -21.57 -2.65
N HIS A 97 1.99 -20.67 -2.17
CA HIS A 97 1.66 -19.44 -1.48
C HIS A 97 2.44 -18.25 -2.05
N PHE A 98 1.87 -17.06 -2.07
CA PHE A 98 2.54 -15.84 -2.49
C PHE A 98 3.78 -15.55 -1.64
N MET A 99 3.67 -15.63 -0.31
CA MET A 99 4.82 -15.45 0.58
C MET A 99 5.98 -16.39 0.25
N LEU A 100 5.70 -17.64 -0.08
CA LEU A 100 6.74 -18.60 -0.48
C LEU A 100 7.42 -18.15 -1.78
N LYS A 101 6.65 -17.71 -2.77
CA LYS A 101 7.17 -17.13 -4.00
C LYS A 101 8.09 -15.94 -3.70
N GLU A 102 7.61 -14.96 -2.93
CA GLU A 102 8.34 -13.75 -2.57
C GLU A 102 9.65 -14.04 -1.84
N ILE A 103 9.67 -15.05 -0.95
CA ILE A 103 10.90 -15.51 -0.29
C ILE A 103 11.94 -15.96 -1.32
N TYR A 104 11.53 -16.76 -2.32
CA TYR A 104 12.45 -17.25 -3.35
C TYR A 104 12.81 -16.19 -4.41
N GLU A 105 12.01 -15.15 -4.58
CA GLU A 105 12.27 -14.05 -5.50
C GLU A 105 13.23 -12.98 -4.92
N GLN A 106 13.50 -12.97 -3.62
CA GLN A 106 14.36 -11.95 -2.99
C GLN A 106 15.70 -11.73 -3.70
N PRO A 107 16.48 -12.77 -4.10
CA PRO A 107 17.74 -12.53 -4.79
C PRO A 107 17.56 -11.78 -6.11
N GLN A 108 16.52 -12.12 -6.88
CA GLN A 108 16.23 -11.45 -8.13
C GLN A 108 15.75 -10.04 -7.92
N SER A 109 14.84 -9.83 -6.98
CA SER A 109 14.29 -8.50 -6.64
C SER A 109 15.39 -7.53 -6.17
N LEU A 110 16.34 -8.02 -5.35
CA LEU A 110 17.49 -7.22 -4.93
C LEU A 110 18.41 -6.88 -6.12
N THR A 111 18.70 -7.86 -6.98
CA THR A 111 19.52 -7.63 -8.17
C THR A 111 18.88 -6.59 -9.09
N ASP A 112 17.56 -6.69 -9.32
CA ASP A 112 16.84 -5.75 -10.16
C ASP A 112 16.76 -4.35 -9.54
N ALA A 113 16.59 -4.25 -8.22
CA ALA A 113 16.58 -2.99 -7.50
C ALA A 113 17.95 -2.27 -7.54
N LEU A 114 19.03 -3.01 -7.55
CA LEU A 114 20.41 -2.46 -7.59
C LEU A 114 20.90 -2.17 -9.02
N ARG A 115 20.24 -2.76 -10.03
CA ARG A 115 20.66 -2.64 -11.42
C ARG A 115 20.68 -1.19 -11.88
N GLY A 116 21.83 -0.74 -12.39
CA GLY A 116 22.07 0.64 -12.83
C GLY A 116 22.19 1.68 -11.71
N ARG A 117 22.10 1.23 -10.45
CA ARG A 117 22.30 2.10 -9.28
C ARG A 117 23.61 1.84 -8.55
N VAL A 118 24.14 0.62 -8.63
CA VAL A 118 25.39 0.23 -7.99
C VAL A 118 26.35 -0.29 -9.04
N ASP A 119 27.52 0.31 -9.15
CA ASP A 119 28.65 -0.14 -9.95
C ASP A 119 29.78 -0.58 -9.03
N LEU A 120 29.87 -1.89 -8.80
CA LEU A 120 30.89 -2.49 -7.95
C LEU A 120 32.30 -2.41 -8.56
N SER A 121 32.42 -2.18 -9.87
CA SER A 121 33.73 -2.06 -10.54
C SER A 121 34.36 -0.69 -10.34
N GLN A 122 33.55 0.30 -10.07
CA GLN A 122 33.98 1.69 -9.86
C GLN A 122 33.71 2.19 -8.42
N ASP A 123 33.25 1.33 -7.54
CA ASP A 123 32.82 1.65 -6.16
C ASP A 123 31.85 2.84 -6.12
N GLN A 124 30.91 2.89 -7.09
CA GLN A 124 29.97 4.00 -7.23
C GLN A 124 28.53 3.57 -6.99
N VAL A 125 27.81 4.47 -6.31
CA VAL A 125 26.34 4.40 -6.17
C VAL A 125 25.76 5.64 -6.86
N THR A 126 24.88 5.40 -7.84
CA THR A 126 24.20 6.47 -8.59
C THR A 126 22.71 6.43 -8.27
N LEU A 127 22.21 7.44 -7.59
CA LEU A 127 20.81 7.62 -7.25
C LEU A 127 20.31 8.91 -7.92
N SER A 128 20.16 8.88 -9.25
CA SER A 128 19.77 10.04 -10.06
C SER A 128 18.49 10.73 -9.57
N ASP A 129 17.57 9.94 -9.02
CA ASP A 129 16.30 10.45 -8.49
C ASP A 129 16.49 11.25 -7.19
N LEU A 130 17.63 11.13 -6.53
CA LEU A 130 17.99 11.85 -5.32
C LEU A 130 18.93 13.05 -5.55
N ALA A 131 19.21 13.42 -6.79
CA ALA A 131 20.09 14.54 -7.11
C ALA A 131 19.71 15.86 -6.39
N GLY A 132 18.41 16.09 -6.18
CA GLY A 132 17.92 17.24 -5.42
C GLY A 132 18.20 17.17 -3.91
N VAL A 133 18.53 16.00 -3.37
CA VAL A 133 18.80 15.78 -1.94
C VAL A 133 20.29 15.74 -1.66
N GLU A 134 21.14 15.48 -2.64
CA GLU A 134 22.60 15.39 -2.49
C GLU A 134 23.23 16.56 -1.73
N PRO A 135 22.85 17.84 -1.95
CA PRO A 135 23.41 18.96 -1.21
C PRO A 135 23.07 18.95 0.28
N VAL A 136 22.02 18.25 0.68
CA VAL A 136 21.55 18.17 2.08
C VAL A 136 22.29 17.07 2.84
N LEU A 137 22.73 16.01 2.16
CA LEU A 137 23.33 14.83 2.79
C LEU A 137 24.55 15.14 3.69
N PRO A 138 25.49 16.01 3.30
CA PRO A 138 26.63 16.37 4.16
C PRO A 138 26.25 17.09 5.47
N HIS A 139 25.06 17.68 5.52
CA HIS A 139 24.53 18.42 6.66
C HIS A 139 23.49 17.66 7.46
N LEU A 140 23.22 16.41 7.06
CA LEU A 140 22.24 15.55 7.69
C LEU A 140 22.68 15.16 9.10
N ARG A 141 21.84 15.45 10.09
CA ARG A 141 22.09 15.15 11.50
C ARG A 141 21.22 14.00 12.02
N ARG A 142 20.04 13.81 11.43
CA ARG A 142 19.09 12.79 11.82
C ARG A 142 18.22 12.39 10.64
N LEU A 143 17.93 11.12 10.53
CA LEU A 143 16.98 10.57 9.57
C LEU A 143 15.74 10.08 10.32
N HIS A 144 14.55 10.50 9.89
CA HIS A 144 13.28 9.91 10.30
C HIS A 144 12.77 9.00 9.19
N ALA A 145 12.73 7.71 9.41
CA ALA A 145 12.23 6.73 8.46
C ALA A 145 10.77 6.40 8.82
N VAL A 146 9.85 6.73 7.93
CA VAL A 146 8.41 6.69 8.19
C VAL A 146 7.75 5.72 7.23
N ALA A 147 7.06 4.72 7.75
CA ALA A 147 6.42 3.68 6.95
C ALA A 147 5.30 2.97 7.72
N CYS A 148 4.59 2.07 7.05
CA CYS A 148 3.61 1.18 7.65
C CYS A 148 3.86 -0.27 7.20
N GLY A 149 3.37 -1.25 7.97
CA GLY A 149 3.42 -2.67 7.63
C GLY A 149 4.85 -3.20 7.43
N THR A 150 5.07 -3.97 6.37
CA THR A 150 6.38 -4.56 6.05
C THR A 150 7.45 -3.53 5.74
N ALA A 151 7.07 -2.37 5.15
CA ALA A 151 7.99 -1.27 4.91
C ALA A 151 8.55 -0.67 6.21
N TRP A 152 7.76 -0.64 7.29
CA TRP A 152 8.22 -0.23 8.62
C TRP A 152 9.30 -1.18 9.16
N HIS A 153 9.15 -2.50 8.97
CA HIS A 153 10.20 -3.47 9.33
C HIS A 153 11.47 -3.27 8.52
N ALA A 154 11.35 -2.93 7.22
CA ALA A 154 12.51 -2.57 6.41
C ALA A 154 13.22 -1.31 6.94
N CYS A 155 12.46 -0.31 7.40
CA CYS A 155 13.02 0.88 8.07
C CYS A 155 13.80 0.52 9.34
N LEU A 156 13.31 -0.45 10.15
CA LEU A 156 14.05 -0.92 11.33
C LEU A 156 15.38 -1.57 10.96
N MET A 157 15.42 -2.39 9.92
CA MET A 157 16.68 -2.97 9.44
C MET A 157 17.63 -1.87 8.92
N ALA A 158 17.10 -0.95 8.11
CA ALA A 158 17.86 0.18 7.59
C ALA A 158 18.43 1.06 8.71
N LYS A 159 17.68 1.27 9.80
CA LYS A 159 18.16 2.00 10.98
C LYS A 159 19.48 1.42 11.49
N PHE A 160 19.52 0.13 11.78
CA PHE A 160 20.74 -0.51 12.31
C PHE A 160 21.91 -0.40 11.34
N MET A 161 21.66 -0.57 10.04
CA MET A 161 22.69 -0.45 9.01
C MET A 161 23.21 1.00 8.89
N ILE A 162 22.34 1.99 8.87
CA ILE A 162 22.71 3.40 8.74
C ILE A 162 23.44 3.89 10.01
N GLU A 163 22.95 3.53 11.18
CA GLU A 163 23.57 3.90 12.45
C GLU A 163 24.97 3.28 12.59
N ASP A 164 25.15 2.03 12.15
CA ASP A 164 26.45 1.35 12.22
C ASP A 164 27.44 1.88 11.16
N ILE A 165 27.02 2.01 9.91
CA ILE A 165 27.90 2.35 8.79
C ILE A 165 28.12 3.86 8.68
N ALA A 166 27.02 4.64 8.68
CA ALA A 166 27.08 6.09 8.46
C ALA A 166 27.19 6.89 9.76
N ARG A 167 27.05 6.24 10.93
CA ARG A 167 27.03 6.87 12.27
C ARG A 167 25.99 8.00 12.38
N LEU A 168 24.90 7.88 11.60
CA LEU A 168 23.81 8.83 11.54
C LEU A 168 22.64 8.31 12.38
N PRO A 169 22.13 9.05 13.38
CA PRO A 169 20.96 8.64 14.16
C PRO A 169 19.72 8.49 13.29
N VAL A 170 19.02 7.37 13.43
CA VAL A 170 17.77 7.07 12.70
C VAL A 170 16.64 6.83 13.69
N GLU A 171 15.54 7.53 13.50
CA GLU A 171 14.28 7.30 14.19
C GLU A 171 13.28 6.63 13.23
N VAL A 172 12.64 5.56 13.67
CA VAL A 172 11.67 4.83 12.83
C VAL A 172 10.29 5.00 13.43
N ASP A 173 9.34 5.44 12.61
CA ASP A 173 8.00 5.75 13.05
C ASP A 173 6.93 5.14 12.14
N TYR A 174 5.74 4.90 12.69
CA TYR A 174 4.57 4.55 11.89
C TYR A 174 4.04 5.79 11.16
N GLY A 175 3.72 5.64 9.87
CA GLY A 175 3.20 6.75 9.06
C GLY A 175 1.93 7.37 9.62
N SER A 176 1.01 6.55 10.16
CA SER A 176 -0.19 7.03 10.84
C SER A 176 0.13 7.89 12.06
N GLU A 177 1.01 7.40 12.93
CA GLU A 177 1.39 8.10 14.16
C GLU A 177 2.18 9.38 13.85
N PHE A 178 3.14 9.30 12.95
CA PHE A 178 3.94 10.45 12.52
C PHE A 178 3.06 11.59 11.99
N ARG A 179 2.01 11.27 11.25
CA ARG A 179 1.06 12.26 10.72
C ARG A 179 0.29 12.99 11.82
N TYR A 180 -0.12 12.32 12.88
CA TYR A 180 -1.06 12.87 13.86
C TYR A 180 -0.41 13.37 15.16
N ARG A 181 0.79 12.88 15.51
CA ARG A 181 1.45 13.22 16.77
C ARG A 181 2.24 14.53 16.76
N ASN A 182 2.30 15.26 15.63
CA ASN A 182 3.10 16.47 15.47
C ASN A 182 4.58 16.26 15.90
N PRO A 183 5.36 15.48 15.13
CA PRO A 183 6.69 15.06 15.52
C PRO A 183 7.65 16.25 15.67
N LEU A 184 8.57 16.16 16.60
CA LEU A 184 9.63 17.15 16.77
C LEU A 184 10.70 16.91 15.70
N LEU A 185 10.82 17.84 14.77
CA LEU A 185 11.85 17.82 13.73
C LEU A 185 12.88 18.91 14.01
N GLU A 186 14.14 18.52 14.13
CA GLU A 186 15.24 19.42 14.36
C GLU A 186 15.84 19.90 13.03
N PRO A 187 16.46 21.09 12.99
CA PRO A 187 17.22 21.52 11.83
C PRO A 187 18.32 20.50 11.45
N GLY A 188 18.39 20.13 10.17
CA GLY A 188 19.27 19.08 9.67
C GLY A 188 18.66 17.67 9.75
N SER A 189 17.36 17.55 10.05
CA SER A 189 16.62 16.30 9.91
C SER A 189 16.07 16.15 8.49
N VAL A 190 16.04 14.90 8.01
CA VAL A 190 15.37 14.50 6.77
C VAL A 190 14.33 13.43 7.12
N VAL A 191 13.17 13.49 6.47
CA VAL A 191 12.14 12.47 6.59
C VAL A 191 12.14 11.62 5.32
N LEU A 192 12.41 10.33 5.49
CA LEU A 192 12.30 9.30 4.44
C LEU A 192 10.98 8.58 4.59
N VAL A 193 10.09 8.74 3.64
CA VAL A 193 8.81 8.03 3.61
C VAL A 193 8.90 6.85 2.64
N ILE A 194 8.55 5.65 3.12
CA ILE A 194 8.52 4.45 2.31
C ILE A 194 7.07 3.96 2.22
N SER A 195 6.52 4.00 1.00
CA SER A 195 5.18 3.54 0.68
C SER A 195 5.23 2.49 -0.43
N GLN A 196 4.46 1.41 -0.27
CA GLN A 196 4.32 0.37 -1.29
C GLN A 196 3.31 0.80 -2.37
N SER A 197 2.24 1.49 -1.98
CA SER A 197 1.19 1.96 -2.90
C SER A 197 1.50 3.33 -3.52
N GLY A 198 2.45 4.08 -2.95
CA GLY A 198 2.73 5.46 -3.33
C GLY A 198 1.77 6.49 -2.71
N GLU A 199 0.91 6.05 -1.81
CA GLU A 199 -0.07 6.89 -1.09
C GLU A 199 0.45 7.35 0.26
#